data_81c6045c84c735929c3500f49a23895a
#
_entry.id   81c6045c84c735929c3500f49a23895a
#
_cell.length_a   1.000
_cell.length_b   1.000
_cell.length_c   1.000
_cell.angle_alpha   90.00
_cell.angle_beta   90.00
_cell.angle_gamma   90.00
#
_symmetry.space_group_name_H-M   'P 1'
#
loop_
_entity.id
_entity.type
_entity.pdbx_description
1 polymer ?
#
loop_
_entity_poly.entity_id
_entity_poly.type
_entity_poly.pdbx_seq_one_letter_code
_entity_poly.pdbx_strand_id
1 'polypeptide(L)'
;MIREFISKVVLGEDLTESEMETAMDEIMSGTATPAQIGAFITALRLKGETVDEITGAARTMRAKATKVNVNNHVVNLDRDEINIEKETILDIVGTGGDTTRTFNVSTTTAFVAAGAGVRVAKHGNRAVSSLCGSADVLENLGVKLDITTTDVETCINKVGIGFLYAPLF
;
A
#
# COMPACT_ATOMS: atom_id res chain seq x y z
N MET A 1 -21.65 -9.32 -9.91
CA MET A 1 -21.40 -7.91 -10.33
C MET A 1 -20.06 -7.77 -11.02
N ILE A 2 -18.92 -8.29 -10.47
CA ILE A 2 -17.61 -8.13 -11.15
C ILE A 2 -17.56 -8.60 -12.61
N ARG A 3 -18.34 -9.65 -12.97
CA ARG A 3 -18.43 -10.14 -14.36
C ARG A 3 -18.99 -9.09 -15.32
N GLU A 4 -19.95 -8.31 -14.87
CA GLU A 4 -20.56 -7.24 -15.66
C GLU A 4 -19.53 -6.12 -15.90
N PHE A 5 -18.77 -5.76 -14.87
CA PHE A 5 -17.70 -4.77 -14.99
C PHE A 5 -16.55 -5.26 -15.89
N ILE A 6 -16.19 -6.56 -15.80
CA ILE A 6 -15.22 -7.15 -16.73
C ILE A 6 -15.73 -7.02 -18.17
N SER A 7 -16.99 -7.37 -18.43
CA SER A 7 -17.58 -7.28 -19.78
C SER A 7 -17.55 -5.85 -20.30
N LYS A 8 -17.92 -4.88 -19.46
CA LYS A 8 -17.91 -3.45 -19.79
C LYS A 8 -16.52 -2.97 -20.16
N VAL A 9 -15.53 -3.25 -19.32
CA VAL A 9 -14.14 -2.83 -19.56
C VAL A 9 -13.51 -3.52 -20.78
N VAL A 10 -13.82 -4.81 -21.02
CA VAL A 10 -13.35 -5.54 -22.21
C VAL A 10 -13.88 -4.92 -23.50
N LEU A 11 -15.08 -4.33 -23.47
CA LEU A 11 -15.65 -3.60 -24.61
C LEU A 11 -15.07 -2.18 -24.76
N GLY A 12 -14.16 -1.78 -23.88
CA GLY A 12 -13.54 -0.45 -23.91
C GLY A 12 -14.38 0.63 -23.25
N GLU A 13 -15.41 0.26 -22.50
CA GLU A 13 -16.29 1.20 -21.79
C GLU A 13 -15.68 1.57 -20.43
N ASP A 14 -15.82 2.84 -20.05
CA ASP A 14 -15.37 3.34 -18.77
C ASP A 14 -16.33 2.96 -17.65
N LEU A 15 -15.78 2.68 -16.48
CA LEU A 15 -16.56 2.55 -15.24
C LEU A 15 -16.70 3.92 -14.58
N THR A 16 -17.87 4.16 -14.02
CA THR A 16 -18.05 5.27 -13.08
C THR A 16 -17.28 4.99 -11.78
N GLU A 17 -17.01 6.03 -11.00
CA GLU A 17 -16.39 5.90 -9.67
C GLU A 17 -17.12 4.88 -8.79
N SER A 18 -18.45 4.92 -8.74
CA SER A 18 -19.27 4.00 -7.94
C SER A 18 -19.22 2.54 -8.45
N GLU A 19 -19.15 2.33 -9.76
CA GLU A 19 -18.98 0.99 -10.34
C GLU A 19 -17.61 0.43 -9.98
N MET A 20 -16.57 1.25 -10.02
CA MET A 20 -15.22 0.86 -9.61
C MET A 20 -15.15 0.56 -8.12
N GLU A 21 -15.77 1.38 -7.26
CA GLU A 21 -15.87 1.10 -5.82
C GLU A 21 -16.50 -0.27 -5.56
N THR A 22 -17.58 -0.59 -6.29
CA THR A 22 -18.27 -1.88 -6.17
C THR A 22 -17.39 -3.05 -6.64
N ALA A 23 -16.70 -2.90 -7.77
CA ALA A 23 -15.77 -3.92 -8.29
C ALA A 23 -14.63 -4.16 -7.31
N MET A 24 -14.05 -3.11 -6.77
CA MET A 24 -12.96 -3.18 -5.79
C MET A 24 -13.42 -3.77 -4.46
N ASP A 25 -14.66 -3.50 -4.03
CA ASP A 25 -15.21 -4.13 -2.83
C ASP A 25 -15.30 -5.65 -2.97
N GLU A 26 -15.78 -6.16 -4.13
CA GLU A 26 -15.78 -7.61 -4.42
C GLU A 26 -14.37 -8.22 -4.43
N ILE A 27 -13.38 -7.50 -4.95
CA ILE A 27 -11.99 -7.94 -4.96
C ILE A 27 -11.42 -7.97 -3.52
N MET A 28 -11.53 -6.86 -2.80
CA MET A 28 -10.96 -6.69 -1.48
C MET A 28 -11.64 -7.54 -0.39
N SER A 29 -12.91 -7.90 -0.59
CA SER A 29 -13.64 -8.81 0.30
C SER A 29 -13.40 -10.30 -0.03
N GLY A 30 -12.63 -10.62 -1.07
CA GLY A 30 -12.36 -11.99 -1.50
C GLY A 30 -13.53 -12.69 -2.20
N THR A 31 -14.54 -11.95 -2.61
CA THR A 31 -15.70 -12.50 -3.35
C THR A 31 -15.36 -12.80 -4.81
N ALA A 32 -14.46 -12.02 -5.40
CA ALA A 32 -13.97 -12.23 -6.75
C ALA A 32 -12.91 -13.34 -6.79
N THR A 33 -13.03 -14.24 -7.79
CA THR A 33 -12.04 -15.30 -8.00
C THR A 33 -10.72 -14.73 -8.56
N PRO A 34 -9.56 -15.40 -8.36
CA PRO A 34 -8.29 -14.96 -8.94
C PRO A 34 -8.34 -14.76 -10.47
N ALA A 35 -9.10 -15.62 -11.19
CA ALA A 35 -9.29 -15.48 -12.63
C ALA A 35 -10.06 -14.21 -13.00
N GLN A 36 -11.09 -13.86 -12.23
CA GLN A 36 -11.86 -12.63 -12.42
C GLN A 36 -11.01 -11.39 -12.13
N ILE A 37 -10.22 -11.42 -11.06
CA ILE A 37 -9.28 -10.35 -10.71
C ILE A 37 -8.28 -10.14 -11.84
N GLY A 38 -7.64 -11.22 -12.32
CA GLY A 38 -6.68 -11.15 -13.41
C GLY A 38 -7.31 -10.60 -14.70
N ALA A 39 -8.51 -11.07 -15.08
CA ALA A 39 -9.23 -10.58 -16.26
C ALA A 39 -9.57 -9.08 -16.12
N PHE A 40 -10.07 -8.65 -14.95
CA PHE A 40 -10.45 -7.27 -14.70
C PHE A 40 -9.27 -6.31 -14.80
N ILE A 41 -8.17 -6.62 -14.10
CA ILE A 41 -6.96 -5.77 -14.10
C ILE A 41 -6.33 -5.71 -15.49
N THR A 42 -6.29 -6.85 -16.21
CA THR A 42 -5.75 -6.90 -17.56
C THR A 42 -6.59 -6.06 -18.53
N ALA A 43 -7.91 -6.17 -18.44
CA ALA A 43 -8.82 -5.39 -19.27
C ALA A 43 -8.72 -3.88 -18.99
N LEU A 44 -8.66 -3.47 -17.74
CA LEU A 44 -8.41 -2.07 -17.34
C LEU A 44 -7.10 -1.56 -17.93
N ARG A 45 -6.02 -2.33 -17.81
CA ARG A 45 -4.71 -1.97 -18.33
C ARG A 45 -4.72 -1.81 -19.86
N LEU A 46 -5.44 -2.66 -20.57
CA LEU A 46 -5.54 -2.58 -22.04
C LEU A 46 -6.41 -1.41 -22.50
N LYS A 47 -7.48 -1.12 -21.79
CA LYS A 47 -8.36 0.02 -22.05
C LYS A 47 -7.67 1.35 -21.72
N GLY A 48 -6.91 1.38 -20.65
CA GLY A 48 -6.42 2.58 -19.99
C GLY A 48 -7.40 3.05 -18.91
N GLU A 49 -6.89 3.30 -17.72
CA GLU A 49 -7.68 3.70 -16.54
C GLU A 49 -8.06 5.18 -16.63
N THR A 50 -9.30 5.50 -16.24
CA THR A 50 -9.78 6.88 -16.11
C THR A 50 -9.53 7.42 -14.68
N VAL A 51 -9.67 8.73 -14.50
CA VAL A 51 -9.57 9.39 -13.18
C VAL A 51 -10.63 8.84 -12.23
N ASP A 52 -11.85 8.65 -12.68
CA ASP A 52 -12.96 8.14 -11.87
C ASP A 52 -12.68 6.69 -11.41
N GLU A 53 -12.18 5.86 -12.30
CA GLU A 53 -11.79 4.48 -11.99
C GLU A 53 -10.66 4.43 -10.95
N ILE A 54 -9.62 5.24 -11.11
CA ILE A 54 -8.53 5.32 -10.15
C ILE A 54 -9.03 5.83 -8.80
N THR A 55 -9.91 6.84 -8.81
CA THR A 55 -10.48 7.43 -7.59
C THR A 55 -11.32 6.42 -6.82
N GLY A 56 -12.24 5.73 -7.49
CA GLY A 56 -13.08 4.70 -6.87
C GLY A 56 -12.26 3.54 -6.30
N ALA A 57 -11.27 3.07 -7.04
CA ALA A 57 -10.35 2.04 -6.58
C ALA A 57 -9.59 2.48 -5.31
N ALA A 58 -8.99 3.66 -5.34
CA ALA A 58 -8.22 4.18 -4.22
C ALA A 58 -9.08 4.41 -2.96
N ARG A 59 -10.31 4.90 -3.11
CA ARG A 59 -11.24 5.07 -1.97
C ARG A 59 -11.56 3.75 -1.30
N THR A 60 -11.90 2.72 -2.08
CA THR A 60 -12.21 1.40 -1.53
C THR A 60 -10.99 0.78 -0.85
N MET A 61 -9.81 0.85 -1.47
CA MET A 61 -8.57 0.37 -0.86
C MET A 61 -8.28 1.07 0.47
N ARG A 62 -8.38 2.41 0.52
CA ARG A 62 -8.19 3.18 1.77
C ARG A 62 -9.20 2.81 2.86
N ALA A 63 -10.46 2.58 2.49
CA ALA A 63 -11.50 2.19 3.44
C ALA A 63 -11.25 0.80 4.04
N LYS A 64 -10.67 -0.12 3.27
CA LYS A 64 -10.37 -1.50 3.66
C LYS A 64 -8.99 -1.67 4.31
N ALA A 65 -8.09 -0.70 4.15
CA ALA A 65 -6.73 -0.77 4.68
C ALA A 65 -6.72 -0.91 6.20
N THR A 66 -5.86 -1.77 6.70
CA THR A 66 -5.60 -1.93 8.14
C THR A 66 -4.97 -0.66 8.70
N LYS A 67 -5.63 -0.05 9.68
CA LYS A 67 -5.14 1.20 10.30
C LYS A 67 -4.08 0.90 11.35
N VAL A 68 -2.98 1.62 11.29
CA VAL A 68 -1.91 1.63 12.30
C VAL A 68 -2.00 2.95 13.06
N ASN A 69 -2.21 2.88 14.39
CA ASN A 69 -2.38 4.05 15.25
C ASN A 69 -1.09 4.29 16.04
N VAL A 70 -0.43 5.40 15.78
CA VAL A 70 0.80 5.77 16.50
C VAL A 70 0.49 6.95 17.42
N ASN A 71 0.74 6.77 18.74
CA ASN A 71 0.48 7.78 19.79
C ASN A 71 -0.98 8.23 19.95
N ASN A 72 -1.97 7.35 19.75
CA ASN A 72 -3.41 7.68 19.83
C ASN A 72 -3.87 8.83 18.90
N HIS A 73 -3.04 9.27 17.97
CA HIS A 73 -3.40 10.24 16.95
C HIS A 73 -3.62 9.54 15.63
N VAL A 74 -4.86 9.56 15.15
CA VAL A 74 -5.16 9.25 13.75
C VAL A 74 -4.55 10.40 12.95
N VAL A 75 -3.54 10.11 12.13
CA VAL A 75 -3.04 11.09 11.16
C VAL A 75 -4.18 11.37 10.19
N ASN A 76 -4.90 12.46 10.42
CA ASN A 76 -5.94 12.92 9.52
C ASN A 76 -5.25 13.81 8.47
N LEU A 77 -5.07 13.28 7.28
CA LEU A 77 -4.43 13.99 6.17
C LEU A 77 -5.21 15.22 5.67
N ASP A 78 -6.43 15.43 6.18
CA ASP A 78 -7.29 16.54 5.80
C ASP A 78 -7.16 17.76 6.75
N ARG A 79 -6.14 17.83 7.59
CA ARG A 79 -5.91 18.99 8.47
C ARG A 79 -5.03 20.04 7.81
N ASP A 80 -5.55 21.26 7.76
CA ASP A 80 -4.83 22.45 7.29
C ASP A 80 -3.68 22.90 8.23
N GLU A 81 -3.60 22.35 9.46
CA GLU A 81 -2.56 22.62 10.45
C GLU A 81 -1.89 21.33 10.91
N ILE A 82 -0.73 21.03 10.33
CA ILE A 82 0.12 19.92 10.74
C ILE A 82 1.18 20.45 11.72
N ASN A 83 1.16 19.97 12.96
CA ASN A 83 2.27 20.20 13.89
C ASN A 83 3.41 19.21 13.54
N ILE A 84 4.31 19.66 12.67
CA ILE A 84 5.38 18.87 12.06
C ILE A 84 6.32 18.23 13.11
N GLU A 85 6.51 18.87 14.26
CA GLU A 85 7.50 18.42 15.25
C GLU A 85 7.08 17.21 16.09
N LYS A 86 5.79 16.94 16.25
CA LYS A 86 5.29 15.88 17.14
C LYS A 86 4.46 14.79 16.47
N GLU A 87 3.93 15.04 15.30
CA GLU A 87 2.94 14.17 14.67
C GLU A 87 3.40 13.56 13.34
N THR A 88 4.53 13.99 12.80
CA THR A 88 4.98 13.53 11.49
C THR A 88 5.52 12.10 11.56
N ILE A 89 4.90 11.21 10.82
CA ILE A 89 5.43 9.88 10.52
C ILE A 89 5.80 9.88 9.05
N LEU A 90 7.03 9.53 8.76
CA LEU A 90 7.54 9.44 7.40
C LEU A 90 7.23 8.05 6.83
N ASP A 91 6.48 7.99 5.73
CA ASP A 91 6.38 6.79 4.91
C ASP A 91 7.39 6.87 3.76
N ILE A 92 8.17 5.81 3.60
CA ILE A 92 9.20 5.71 2.55
C ILE A 92 8.91 4.46 1.73
N VAL A 93 8.38 4.65 0.54
CA VAL A 93 8.04 3.57 -0.38
C VAL A 93 8.52 3.89 -1.79
N GLY A 94 8.98 2.89 -2.52
CA GLY A 94 9.24 3.00 -3.95
C GLY A 94 7.95 2.80 -4.73
N THR A 95 7.82 3.42 -5.90
CA THR A 95 6.66 3.23 -6.79
C THR A 95 6.53 1.80 -7.30
N GLY A 96 7.60 1.01 -7.23
CA GLY A 96 7.65 -0.34 -7.78
C GLY A 96 7.79 -0.36 -9.30
N GLY A 97 8.12 -1.53 -9.83
CA GLY A 97 8.15 -1.76 -11.29
C GLY A 97 9.21 -0.97 -12.06
N ASP A 98 10.12 -0.28 -11.40
CA ASP A 98 11.25 0.37 -12.05
C ASP A 98 12.28 -0.68 -12.52
N THR A 99 12.95 -0.39 -13.59
CA THR A 99 13.99 -1.26 -14.17
C THR A 99 15.40 -0.94 -13.64
N THR A 100 15.49 0.03 -12.73
CA THR A 100 16.76 0.45 -12.13
C THR A 100 17.18 -0.57 -11.08
N ARG A 101 18.08 -1.47 -11.43
CA ARG A 101 18.61 -2.52 -10.54
C ARG A 101 19.58 -1.94 -9.50
N THR A 102 19.10 -0.99 -8.69
CA THR A 102 19.89 -0.42 -7.58
C THR A 102 19.70 -1.27 -6.32
N PHE A 103 20.49 -0.97 -5.28
CA PHE A 103 20.24 -1.51 -3.93
C PHE A 103 18.93 -0.94 -3.36
N ASN A 104 18.44 -1.48 -2.23
CA ASN A 104 17.19 -1.07 -1.60
C ASN A 104 17.30 0.32 -0.97
N VAL A 105 17.29 1.36 -1.83
CA VAL A 105 17.45 2.77 -1.46
C VAL A 105 16.41 3.16 -0.40
N SER A 106 15.13 2.84 -0.62
CA SER A 106 14.06 3.19 0.30
C SER A 106 14.21 2.53 1.68
N THR A 107 14.69 1.28 1.73
CA THR A 107 14.96 0.59 3.01
C THR A 107 16.13 1.24 3.75
N THR A 108 17.21 1.52 3.05
CA THR A 108 18.37 2.22 3.64
C THR A 108 18.00 3.62 4.14
N THR A 109 17.23 4.37 3.34
CA THR A 109 16.75 5.71 3.73
C THR A 109 15.86 5.64 4.98
N ALA A 110 15.02 4.62 5.11
CA ALA A 110 14.18 4.42 6.30
C ALA A 110 15.02 4.29 7.57
N PHE A 111 16.11 3.50 7.55
CA PHE A 111 17.02 3.38 8.69
C PHE A 111 17.77 4.67 8.99
N VAL A 112 18.24 5.36 7.95
CA VAL A 112 18.96 6.65 8.13
C VAL A 112 18.03 7.69 8.74
N ALA A 113 16.81 7.82 8.24
CA ALA A 113 15.81 8.76 8.77
C ALA A 113 15.43 8.44 10.23
N ALA A 114 15.22 7.15 10.53
CA ALA A 114 14.93 6.73 11.91
C ALA A 114 16.13 6.99 12.83
N GLY A 115 17.36 6.73 12.37
CA GLY A 115 18.60 7.06 13.10
C GLY A 115 18.80 8.56 13.34
N ALA A 116 18.23 9.40 12.49
CA ALA A 116 18.20 10.85 12.67
C ALA A 116 17.06 11.34 13.57
N GLY A 117 16.25 10.42 14.15
CA GLY A 117 15.19 10.75 15.09
C GLY A 117 13.80 10.95 14.46
N VAL A 118 13.65 10.72 13.15
CA VAL A 118 12.35 10.77 12.48
C VAL A 118 11.62 9.45 12.68
N ARG A 119 10.33 9.49 13.05
CA ARG A 119 9.52 8.27 13.09
C ARG A 119 9.17 7.81 11.68
N VAL A 120 9.41 6.52 11.41
CA VAL A 120 9.25 5.94 10.08
C VAL A 120 8.27 4.77 10.12
N ALA A 121 7.24 4.83 9.28
CA ALA A 121 6.38 3.70 8.94
C ALA A 121 6.75 3.24 7.52
N LYS A 122 7.53 2.16 7.43
CA LYS A 122 7.99 1.64 6.15
C LYS A 122 7.05 0.58 5.62
N HIS A 123 6.30 0.88 4.58
CA HIS A 123 5.55 -0.12 3.84
C HIS A 123 6.44 -0.79 2.77
N GLY A 124 6.29 -2.09 2.60
CA GLY A 124 7.06 -2.80 1.59
C GLY A 124 6.67 -4.27 1.40
N ASN A 125 7.25 -4.87 0.37
CA ASN A 125 6.95 -6.24 -0.04
C ASN A 125 8.23 -7.00 -0.38
N ARG A 126 8.08 -8.30 -0.69
CA ARG A 126 9.12 -9.12 -1.32
C ARG A 126 9.36 -8.65 -2.75
N ALA A 127 10.48 -9.06 -3.31
CA ALA A 127 10.81 -8.75 -4.70
C ALA A 127 9.76 -9.31 -5.67
N VAL A 128 9.30 -8.46 -6.60
CA VAL A 128 8.44 -8.86 -7.72
C VAL A 128 9.24 -8.74 -9.03
N SER A 129 9.88 -7.61 -9.25
CA SER A 129 10.67 -7.31 -10.46
C SER A 129 12.15 -7.05 -10.17
N SER A 130 12.49 -6.76 -8.92
CA SER A 130 13.88 -6.54 -8.46
C SER A 130 14.54 -7.85 -8.00
N LEU A 131 15.85 -7.83 -7.81
CA LEU A 131 16.60 -8.99 -7.30
C LEU A 131 16.33 -9.26 -5.82
N CYS A 132 15.92 -8.25 -5.05
CA CYS A 132 15.69 -8.34 -3.62
C CYS A 132 14.72 -7.23 -3.19
N GLY A 133 13.61 -7.60 -2.57
CA GLY A 133 12.63 -6.67 -2.01
C GLY A 133 13.01 -6.15 -0.63
N SER A 134 12.31 -5.14 -0.14
CA SER A 134 12.55 -4.62 1.22
C SER A 134 12.29 -5.66 2.30
N ALA A 135 11.26 -6.49 2.16
CA ALA A 135 10.96 -7.57 3.07
C ALA A 135 12.08 -8.63 3.11
N ASP A 136 12.64 -8.96 1.94
CA ASP A 136 13.72 -9.95 1.84
C ASP A 136 14.97 -9.48 2.59
N VAL A 137 15.33 -8.20 2.46
CA VAL A 137 16.46 -7.62 3.20
C VAL A 137 16.22 -7.66 4.71
N LEU A 138 15.04 -7.22 5.15
CA LEU A 138 14.73 -7.14 6.58
C LEU A 138 14.70 -8.52 7.22
N GLU A 139 14.13 -9.51 6.56
CA GLU A 139 14.11 -10.89 7.03
C GLU A 139 15.53 -11.47 7.17
N ASN A 140 16.40 -11.21 6.18
CA ASN A 140 17.82 -11.60 6.25
C ASN A 140 18.59 -10.90 7.37
N LEU A 141 18.16 -9.70 7.78
CA LEU A 141 18.69 -9.00 8.94
C LEU A 141 18.09 -9.47 10.28
N GLY A 142 17.19 -10.47 10.25
CA GLY A 142 16.55 -11.04 11.43
C GLY A 142 15.30 -10.31 11.90
N VAL A 143 14.75 -9.42 11.09
CA VAL A 143 13.47 -8.74 11.39
C VAL A 143 12.32 -9.70 11.11
N LYS A 144 11.44 -9.88 12.10
CA LYS A 144 10.21 -10.66 11.95
C LYS A 144 9.18 -9.85 11.17
N LEU A 145 8.65 -10.41 10.07
CA LEU A 145 7.72 -9.71 9.16
C LEU A 145 6.25 -9.98 9.51
N ASP A 146 5.95 -11.17 10.04
CA ASP A 146 4.61 -11.64 10.40
C ASP A 146 4.23 -11.17 11.82
N ILE A 147 4.12 -9.86 11.99
CA ILE A 147 3.79 -9.21 13.26
C ILE A 147 2.42 -8.53 13.18
N THR A 148 1.83 -8.30 14.35
CA THR A 148 0.52 -7.64 14.47
C THR A 148 0.64 -6.12 14.29
N THR A 149 -0.49 -5.46 14.02
CA THR A 149 -0.59 -4.00 13.99
C THR A 149 -0.04 -3.36 15.28
N THR A 150 -0.39 -3.94 16.42
CA THR A 150 0.08 -3.47 17.75
C THR A 150 1.61 -3.59 17.90
N ASP A 151 2.21 -4.63 17.32
CA ASP A 151 3.67 -4.77 17.32
C ASP A 151 4.33 -3.69 16.48
N VAL A 152 3.77 -3.39 15.29
CA VAL A 152 4.25 -2.29 14.43
C VAL A 152 4.14 -0.95 15.15
N GLU A 153 3.00 -0.67 15.78
CA GLU A 153 2.79 0.54 16.60
C GLU A 153 3.83 0.66 17.70
N THR A 154 4.10 -0.46 18.38
CA THR A 154 5.11 -0.53 19.44
C THR A 154 6.51 -0.27 18.89
N CYS A 155 6.86 -0.83 17.73
CA CYS A 155 8.15 -0.57 17.08
C CYS A 155 8.30 0.91 16.72
N ILE A 156 7.32 1.52 16.07
CA ILE A 156 7.37 2.94 15.71
C ILE A 156 7.52 3.82 16.95
N ASN A 157 6.78 3.52 18.01
CA ASN A 157 6.80 4.32 19.25
C ASN A 157 8.08 4.15 20.06
N LYS A 158 8.68 2.95 20.13
CA LYS A 158 9.84 2.66 20.97
C LYS A 158 11.17 2.74 20.24
N VAL A 159 11.20 2.34 18.98
CA VAL A 159 12.42 2.21 18.19
C VAL A 159 12.51 3.30 17.11
N GLY A 160 11.40 3.96 16.82
CA GLY A 160 11.33 5.00 15.78
C GLY A 160 11.08 4.48 14.37
N ILE A 161 11.02 3.16 14.17
CA ILE A 161 10.76 2.57 12.85
C ILE A 161 9.88 1.32 13.00
N GLY A 162 8.88 1.18 12.12
CA GLY A 162 8.07 -0.01 11.96
C GLY A 162 7.98 -0.43 10.50
N PHE A 163 7.92 -1.72 10.24
CA PHE A 163 7.76 -2.26 8.90
C PHE A 163 6.36 -2.84 8.73
N LEU A 164 5.66 -2.36 7.70
CA LEU A 164 4.34 -2.84 7.30
C LEU A 164 4.51 -3.78 6.11
N TYR A 165 4.38 -5.07 6.35
CA TYR A 165 4.49 -6.07 5.30
C TYR A 165 3.21 -6.10 4.48
N ALA A 166 3.28 -5.69 3.20
CA ALA A 166 2.13 -5.46 2.33
C ALA A 166 1.07 -6.58 2.29
N PRO A 167 1.40 -7.88 2.37
CA PRO A 167 0.38 -8.94 2.42
C PRO A 167 -0.46 -8.97 3.71
N LEU A 168 -0.07 -8.25 4.78
CA LEU A 168 -0.76 -8.24 6.08
C LEU A 168 -1.46 -6.92 6.38
N PHE A 169 -1.13 -5.84 5.67
CA PHE A 169 -1.61 -4.47 5.87
C PHE A 169 -2.22 -3.92 4.58
#